data_48d1571cb9061b30f892eff3fc902f04
#
_entry.id   48d1571cb9061b30f892eff3fc902f04
#
_cell.length_a   1.000
_cell.length_b   1.000
_cell.length_c   1.000
_cell.angle_alpha   90.00
_cell.angle_beta   90.00
_cell.angle_gamma   90.00
#
_symmetry.space_group_name_H-M   'P 1'
#
loop_
_entity.id
_entity.type
_entity.pdbx_description
1 polymer ?
#
loop_
_entity_poly.entity_id
_entity_poly.type
_entity_poly.pdbx_seq_one_letter_code
_entity_poly.pdbx_strand_id
1 'polypeptide(L)'
;MTAEQTKRFKYWQWRTIIGTMIGYAIFYFVRKNFSFAIPGLTAEYGISKTTFGVIMTLVGLIYGVSKFVNGVLADRTNGRWHMVTGLSVCSVINFIFGCGAIICAWITGQTYGTTFIHTLVVLFGVLLILNNMFQGCGFPPCNRLITHWVPPKELATKMSIWNASHSIGAFIIAILCGYLMGHTGTDMTGDPEMRQRVVENTASITEKMNAASAEAYVTNALQHVGAWQWTFWVPAAIAVLGVIFIIVTLRDTPKSVGLPELEGTKTQLDEHDSSEEFKAFLRKKVFLNPMIWGLAVADFFVYIVRFAVLDWGPTFLQESRGLSSSMAGWTVAIFEVCGITGMLLAGWISDKFFGGRAQRTCVFCMAGVILFISLFFALPESTDPVVLLMMLAVAGFFIYGPQALIGVIASNHATKKAASTANGVVGMVSYVSVVVSGWGFGFISDHFGWRWVFITMIAMAVLGFLVLLSMWNTKSDGYEHDAAETN
;
A
#
# COMPACT_ATOMS: atom_id res chain seq x y z
N MET A 1 -8.09 -17.14 35.05
CA MET A 1 -8.58 -18.18 34.11
C MET A 1 -8.19 -19.56 34.59
N THR A 2 -9.09 -20.55 34.50
CA THR A 2 -8.75 -21.95 34.72
C THR A 2 -7.83 -22.48 33.60
N ALA A 3 -7.18 -23.64 33.81
CA ALA A 3 -6.29 -24.22 32.79
C ALA A 3 -7.01 -24.47 31.45
N GLU A 4 -8.27 -24.93 31.49
CA GLU A 4 -9.11 -25.13 30.32
C GLU A 4 -9.47 -23.80 29.63
N GLN A 5 -9.84 -22.78 30.39
CA GLN A 5 -10.10 -21.44 29.86
C GLN A 5 -8.86 -20.85 29.19
N THR A 6 -7.65 -21.07 29.77
CA THR A 6 -6.39 -20.61 29.20
C THR A 6 -6.08 -21.29 27.87
N LYS A 7 -6.32 -22.61 27.75
CA LYS A 7 -6.16 -23.34 26.48
C LYS A 7 -7.13 -22.83 25.42
N ARG A 8 -8.40 -22.64 25.77
CA ARG A 8 -9.44 -22.12 24.89
C ARG A 8 -9.16 -20.66 24.48
N PHE A 9 -8.64 -19.85 25.39
CA PHE A 9 -8.22 -18.47 25.11
C PHE A 9 -7.07 -18.43 24.09
N LYS A 10 -6.00 -19.23 24.26
CA LYS A 10 -4.89 -19.31 23.30
C LYS A 10 -5.34 -19.75 21.91
N TYR A 11 -6.28 -20.71 21.83
CA TYR A 11 -6.88 -21.10 20.55
C TYR A 11 -7.54 -19.92 19.84
N TRP A 12 -8.40 -19.18 20.54
CA TRP A 12 -9.08 -18.02 19.97
C TRP A 12 -8.13 -16.86 19.66
N GLN A 13 -7.12 -16.65 20.47
CA GLN A 13 -6.08 -15.67 20.24
C GLN A 13 -5.37 -15.90 18.89
N TRP A 14 -4.85 -17.09 18.66
CA TRP A 14 -4.21 -17.44 17.40
C TRP A 14 -5.18 -17.40 16.22
N ARG A 15 -6.37 -17.87 16.43
CA ARG A 15 -7.44 -17.83 15.42
C ARG A 15 -7.78 -16.40 15.01
N THR A 16 -7.81 -15.46 15.96
CA THR A 16 -8.03 -14.03 15.68
C THR A 16 -6.84 -13.42 14.95
N ILE A 17 -5.60 -13.70 15.38
CA ILE A 17 -4.41 -13.17 14.72
C ILE A 17 -4.35 -13.65 13.25
N ILE A 18 -4.42 -14.95 13.02
CA ILE A 18 -4.36 -15.53 11.68
C ILE A 18 -5.57 -15.08 10.85
N GLY A 19 -6.76 -15.08 11.43
CA GLY A 19 -7.99 -14.66 10.75
C GLY A 19 -7.96 -13.19 10.32
N THR A 20 -7.46 -12.30 11.16
CA THR A 20 -7.29 -10.89 10.81
C THR A 20 -6.14 -10.68 9.82
N MET A 21 -5.05 -11.47 9.88
CA MET A 21 -3.98 -11.44 8.89
C MET A 21 -4.49 -11.79 7.49
N ILE A 22 -5.19 -12.91 7.37
CA ILE A 22 -5.77 -13.35 6.09
C ILE A 22 -6.83 -12.35 5.62
N GLY A 23 -7.74 -11.93 6.51
CA GLY A 23 -8.77 -10.94 6.20
C GLY A 23 -8.16 -9.63 5.66
N TYR A 24 -7.13 -9.12 6.32
CA TYR A 24 -6.47 -7.88 5.89
C TYR A 24 -5.65 -8.07 4.60
N ALA A 25 -5.01 -9.22 4.41
CA ALA A 25 -4.37 -9.54 3.14
C ALA A 25 -5.37 -9.51 1.97
N ILE A 26 -6.60 -10.01 2.17
CA ILE A 26 -7.65 -9.98 1.15
C ILE A 26 -8.14 -8.56 0.84
N PHE A 27 -8.13 -7.62 1.80
CA PHE A 27 -8.36 -6.20 1.49
C PHE A 27 -7.37 -5.66 0.45
N TYR A 28 -6.13 -6.14 0.44
CA TYR A 28 -5.13 -5.73 -0.56
C TYR A 28 -5.44 -6.28 -1.97
N PHE A 29 -6.17 -7.39 -2.08
CA PHE A 29 -6.60 -7.92 -3.39
C PHE A 29 -7.51 -6.95 -4.14
N VAL A 30 -8.42 -6.30 -3.43
CA VAL A 30 -9.37 -5.34 -3.99
C VAL A 30 -8.92 -3.87 -3.83
N ARG A 31 -7.64 -3.67 -3.52
CA ARG A 31 -7.02 -2.35 -3.39
C ARG A 31 -5.90 -2.13 -4.39
N LYS A 32 -5.02 -3.12 -4.59
CA LYS A 32 -3.79 -2.99 -5.38
C LYS A 32 -3.91 -3.57 -6.80
N ASN A 33 -5.02 -4.18 -7.14
CA ASN A 33 -5.30 -4.73 -8.45
C ASN A 33 -5.40 -3.66 -9.56
N PHE A 34 -5.83 -2.43 -9.26
CA PHE A 34 -6.02 -1.35 -10.22
C PHE A 34 -4.75 -1.00 -11.01
N SER A 35 -3.58 -0.99 -10.34
CA SER A 35 -2.29 -0.68 -10.98
C SER A 35 -1.96 -1.62 -12.15
N PHE A 36 -2.43 -2.87 -12.08
CA PHE A 36 -2.22 -3.87 -13.13
C PHE A 36 -3.18 -3.72 -14.32
N ALA A 37 -4.32 -3.04 -14.12
CA ALA A 37 -5.28 -2.76 -15.18
C ALA A 37 -4.87 -1.57 -16.06
N ILE A 38 -4.01 -0.67 -15.56
CA ILE A 38 -3.62 0.58 -16.25
C ILE A 38 -3.09 0.33 -17.66
N PRO A 39 -2.15 -0.60 -17.92
CA PRO A 39 -1.64 -0.83 -19.27
C PRO A 39 -2.73 -1.22 -20.27
N GLY A 40 -3.64 -2.14 -19.87
CA GLY A 40 -4.77 -2.55 -20.69
C GLY A 40 -5.74 -1.40 -20.98
N LEU A 41 -6.10 -0.63 -19.95
CA LEU A 41 -6.99 0.54 -20.10
C LEU A 41 -6.37 1.63 -20.97
N THR A 42 -5.05 1.84 -20.89
CA THR A 42 -4.34 2.76 -21.80
C THR A 42 -4.37 2.27 -23.24
N ALA A 43 -4.08 0.99 -23.47
CA ALA A 43 -4.04 0.42 -24.81
C ALA A 43 -5.43 0.40 -25.47
N GLU A 44 -6.47 0.01 -24.75
CA GLU A 44 -7.82 -0.12 -25.30
C GLU A 44 -8.56 1.21 -25.46
N TYR A 45 -8.35 2.17 -24.52
CA TYR A 45 -9.15 3.40 -24.45
C TYR A 45 -8.33 4.70 -24.51
N GLY A 46 -7.02 4.63 -24.60
CA GLY A 46 -6.15 5.82 -24.68
C GLY A 46 -6.17 6.70 -23.42
N ILE A 47 -6.52 6.13 -22.26
CA ILE A 47 -6.55 6.90 -20.99
C ILE A 47 -5.12 7.21 -20.56
N SER A 48 -4.82 8.50 -20.36
CA SER A 48 -3.47 8.96 -20.03
C SER A 48 -3.05 8.59 -18.60
N LYS A 49 -1.76 8.40 -18.40
CA LYS A 49 -1.18 8.17 -17.05
C LYS A 49 -1.40 9.36 -16.12
N THR A 50 -1.44 10.56 -16.66
CA THR A 50 -1.81 11.77 -15.90
C THR A 50 -3.21 11.66 -15.31
N THR A 51 -4.19 11.20 -16.09
CA THR A 51 -5.57 10.96 -15.64
C THR A 51 -5.61 9.93 -14.51
N PHE A 52 -4.95 8.79 -14.68
CA PHE A 52 -4.83 7.79 -13.62
C PHE A 52 -4.12 8.33 -12.39
N GLY A 53 -3.06 9.12 -12.56
CA GLY A 53 -2.32 9.76 -11.49
C GLY A 53 -3.16 10.73 -10.65
N VAL A 54 -4.04 11.53 -11.30
CA VAL A 54 -5.02 12.38 -10.60
C VAL A 54 -5.96 11.54 -9.74
N ILE A 55 -6.52 10.48 -10.32
CA ILE A 55 -7.43 9.57 -9.60
C ILE A 55 -6.69 8.93 -8.40
N MET A 56 -5.48 8.40 -8.60
CA MET A 56 -4.67 7.79 -7.53
C MET A 56 -4.36 8.78 -6.40
N THR A 57 -4.09 10.04 -6.74
CA THR A 57 -3.85 11.10 -5.77
C THR A 57 -5.09 11.35 -4.90
N LEU A 58 -6.24 11.55 -5.51
CA LEU A 58 -7.51 11.75 -4.80
C LEU A 58 -7.83 10.56 -3.88
N VAL A 59 -7.66 9.36 -4.40
CA VAL A 59 -7.88 8.10 -3.70
C VAL A 59 -6.96 7.97 -2.48
N GLY A 60 -5.68 8.30 -2.61
CA GLY A 60 -4.74 8.25 -1.51
C GLY A 60 -5.07 9.23 -0.38
N LEU A 61 -5.46 10.46 -0.74
CA LEU A 61 -5.89 11.47 0.24
C LEU A 61 -7.17 11.04 0.96
N ILE A 62 -8.16 10.54 0.21
CA ILE A 62 -9.43 10.05 0.77
C ILE A 62 -9.20 8.84 1.68
N TYR A 63 -8.30 7.93 1.30
CA TYR A 63 -7.94 6.80 2.16
C TYR A 63 -7.35 7.25 3.50
N GLY A 64 -6.51 8.28 3.50
CA GLY A 64 -5.96 8.86 4.74
C GLY A 64 -7.07 9.35 5.68
N VAL A 65 -8.05 10.09 5.16
CA VAL A 65 -9.22 10.55 5.91
C VAL A 65 -10.09 9.36 6.36
N SER A 66 -10.34 8.42 5.46
CA SER A 66 -11.15 7.24 5.75
C SER A 66 -10.54 6.40 6.87
N LYS A 67 -9.23 6.22 6.88
CA LYS A 67 -8.52 5.48 7.93
C LYS A 67 -8.71 6.12 9.31
N PHE A 68 -8.72 7.45 9.38
CA PHE A 68 -8.99 8.18 10.62
C PHE A 68 -10.44 7.99 11.08
N VAL A 69 -11.41 8.22 10.20
CA VAL A 69 -12.86 8.07 10.52
C VAL A 69 -13.16 6.63 10.96
N ASN A 70 -12.68 5.65 10.21
CA ASN A 70 -12.87 4.24 10.54
C ASN A 70 -12.11 3.81 11.80
N GLY A 71 -11.04 4.50 12.19
CA GLY A 71 -10.39 4.33 13.49
C GLY A 71 -11.34 4.63 14.64
N VAL A 72 -11.98 5.80 14.59
CA VAL A 72 -12.99 6.21 15.60
C VAL A 72 -14.21 5.29 15.59
N LEU A 73 -14.67 4.88 14.41
CA LEU A 73 -15.83 3.96 14.29
C LEU A 73 -15.49 2.55 14.78
N ALA A 74 -14.30 2.06 14.53
CA ALA A 74 -13.87 0.73 14.96
C ALA A 74 -13.90 0.57 16.48
N ASP A 75 -13.56 1.63 17.24
CA ASP A 75 -13.60 1.59 18.71
C ASP A 75 -15.04 1.50 19.26
N ARG A 76 -16.02 1.95 18.47
CA ARG A 76 -17.45 2.02 18.87
C ARG A 76 -18.30 0.89 18.29
N THR A 77 -17.77 0.12 17.34
CA THR A 77 -18.52 -0.91 16.62
C THR A 77 -17.90 -2.29 16.82
N ASN A 78 -18.63 -3.34 16.47
CA ASN A 78 -18.11 -4.70 16.47
C ASN A 78 -17.07 -4.85 15.35
N GLY A 79 -15.80 -5.12 15.71
CA GLY A 79 -14.67 -5.18 14.77
C GLY A 79 -14.84 -6.22 13.66
N ARG A 80 -15.44 -7.39 13.96
CA ARG A 80 -15.75 -8.41 12.96
C ARG A 80 -16.72 -7.89 11.89
N TRP A 81 -17.85 -7.31 12.31
CA TRP A 81 -18.85 -6.81 11.38
C TRP A 81 -18.38 -5.58 10.63
N HIS A 82 -17.54 -4.75 11.24
CA HIS A 82 -16.92 -3.60 10.59
C HIS A 82 -16.04 -4.06 9.42
N MET A 83 -15.18 -5.08 9.61
CA MET A 83 -14.39 -5.68 8.54
C MET A 83 -15.27 -6.31 7.46
N VAL A 84 -16.30 -7.06 7.85
CA VAL A 84 -17.25 -7.71 6.93
C VAL A 84 -17.92 -6.66 6.03
N THR A 85 -18.44 -5.58 6.60
CA THR A 85 -19.07 -4.50 5.83
C THR A 85 -18.08 -3.88 4.84
N GLY A 86 -16.90 -3.51 5.31
CA GLY A 86 -15.86 -2.91 4.45
C GLY A 86 -15.48 -3.79 3.27
N LEU A 87 -15.16 -5.07 3.54
CA LEU A 87 -14.74 -6.00 2.50
C LEU A 87 -15.88 -6.36 1.54
N SER A 88 -17.12 -6.50 2.04
CA SER A 88 -18.29 -6.75 1.19
C SER A 88 -18.52 -5.62 0.20
N VAL A 89 -18.50 -4.37 0.67
CA VAL A 89 -18.69 -3.20 -0.19
C VAL A 89 -17.53 -3.09 -1.20
N CYS A 90 -16.28 -3.28 -0.76
CA CYS A 90 -15.14 -3.30 -1.68
C CYS A 90 -15.25 -4.39 -2.75
N SER A 91 -15.77 -5.58 -2.38
CA SER A 91 -15.99 -6.67 -3.33
C SER A 91 -17.02 -6.30 -4.39
N VAL A 92 -18.17 -5.75 -3.99
CA VAL A 92 -19.22 -5.28 -4.92
C VAL A 92 -18.68 -4.19 -5.85
N ILE A 93 -17.96 -3.20 -5.30
CA ILE A 93 -17.36 -2.13 -6.09
C ILE A 93 -16.38 -2.70 -7.11
N ASN A 94 -15.53 -3.65 -6.72
CA ASN A 94 -14.59 -4.29 -7.66
C ASN A 94 -15.32 -5.10 -8.74
N PHE A 95 -16.40 -5.78 -8.40
CA PHE A 95 -17.22 -6.44 -9.42
C PHE A 95 -17.77 -5.43 -10.45
N ILE A 96 -18.28 -4.28 -9.97
CA ILE A 96 -18.76 -3.19 -10.83
C ILE A 96 -17.63 -2.62 -11.69
N PHE A 97 -16.39 -2.52 -11.18
CA PHE A 97 -15.24 -2.13 -11.98
C PHE A 97 -15.03 -3.02 -13.19
N GLY A 98 -15.03 -4.34 -12.99
CA GLY A 98 -14.92 -5.30 -14.09
C GLY A 98 -16.03 -5.17 -15.13
N CYS A 99 -17.22 -4.73 -14.71
CA CYS A 99 -18.36 -4.45 -15.58
C CYS A 99 -18.32 -3.02 -16.19
N GLY A 100 -17.32 -2.20 -15.87
CA GLY A 100 -17.28 -0.77 -16.18
C GLY A 100 -17.49 -0.45 -17.67
N ALA A 101 -16.81 -1.17 -18.58
CA ALA A 101 -17.00 -0.98 -20.02
C ALA A 101 -18.43 -1.32 -20.47
N ILE A 102 -19.01 -2.38 -19.93
CA ILE A 102 -20.40 -2.80 -20.24
C ILE A 102 -21.38 -1.73 -19.75
N ILE A 103 -21.20 -1.23 -18.55
CA ILE A 103 -22.04 -0.17 -17.96
C ILE A 103 -21.95 1.11 -18.79
N CYS A 104 -20.73 1.52 -19.17
CA CYS A 104 -20.53 2.71 -19.99
C CYS A 104 -21.15 2.56 -21.38
N ALA A 105 -21.03 1.38 -22.01
CA ALA A 105 -21.65 1.09 -23.28
C ALA A 105 -23.19 1.18 -23.20
N TRP A 106 -23.77 0.69 -22.12
CA TRP A 106 -25.21 0.79 -21.90
C TRP A 106 -25.69 2.23 -21.66
N ILE A 107 -24.91 3.05 -20.92
CA ILE A 107 -25.25 4.46 -20.64
C ILE A 107 -25.10 5.33 -21.90
N THR A 108 -24.01 5.14 -22.67
CA THR A 108 -23.66 6.02 -23.78
C THR A 108 -24.20 5.56 -25.13
N GLY A 109 -24.65 4.30 -25.21
CA GLY A 109 -25.02 3.64 -26.47
C GLY A 109 -23.82 3.37 -27.40
N GLN A 110 -22.60 3.54 -26.94
CA GLN A 110 -21.34 3.39 -27.71
C GLN A 110 -20.36 2.49 -26.95
N THR A 111 -19.55 1.75 -27.70
CA THR A 111 -18.47 0.90 -27.12
C THR A 111 -17.10 1.58 -27.14
N TYR A 112 -16.99 2.74 -27.79
CA TYR A 112 -15.78 3.55 -27.90
C TYR A 112 -16.15 4.99 -28.28
N GLY A 113 -15.21 5.92 -28.07
CA GLY A 113 -15.36 7.34 -28.41
C GLY A 113 -15.23 8.25 -27.18
N THR A 114 -15.14 9.54 -27.42
CA THR A 114 -14.86 10.54 -26.38
C THR A 114 -15.87 10.48 -25.23
N THR A 115 -17.17 10.39 -25.52
CA THR A 115 -18.23 10.32 -24.50
C THR A 115 -18.11 9.04 -23.66
N PHE A 116 -17.83 7.91 -24.32
CA PHE A 116 -17.62 6.62 -23.63
C PHE A 116 -16.42 6.70 -22.69
N ILE A 117 -15.27 7.18 -23.17
CA ILE A 117 -14.02 7.27 -22.40
C ILE A 117 -14.19 8.21 -21.21
N HIS A 118 -14.81 9.39 -21.40
CA HIS A 118 -15.10 10.29 -20.28
C HIS A 118 -16.00 9.64 -19.23
N THR A 119 -17.05 8.94 -19.67
CA THR A 119 -17.96 8.23 -18.75
C THR A 119 -17.21 7.14 -17.98
N LEU A 120 -16.32 6.40 -18.65
CA LEU A 120 -15.50 5.34 -18.03
C LEU A 120 -14.52 5.92 -16.97
N VAL A 121 -13.85 7.02 -17.29
CA VAL A 121 -12.93 7.71 -16.38
C VAL A 121 -13.68 8.23 -15.14
N VAL A 122 -14.84 8.86 -15.33
CA VAL A 122 -15.67 9.35 -14.21
C VAL A 122 -16.17 8.18 -13.37
N LEU A 123 -16.69 7.12 -14.00
CA LEU A 123 -17.15 5.93 -13.29
C LEU A 123 -16.02 5.32 -12.45
N PHE A 124 -14.84 5.14 -13.03
CA PHE A 124 -13.67 4.59 -12.32
C PHE A 124 -13.20 5.52 -11.21
N GLY A 125 -13.18 6.82 -11.43
CA GLY A 125 -12.87 7.79 -10.39
C GLY A 125 -13.80 7.67 -9.19
N VAL A 126 -15.10 7.65 -9.42
CA VAL A 126 -16.12 7.49 -8.35
C VAL A 126 -15.97 6.15 -7.63
N LEU A 127 -15.85 5.05 -8.39
CA LEU A 127 -15.69 3.71 -7.81
C LEU A 127 -14.41 3.59 -6.98
N LEU A 128 -13.29 4.15 -7.43
CA LEU A 128 -12.02 4.15 -6.68
C LEU A 128 -12.14 4.95 -5.38
N ILE A 129 -12.78 6.12 -5.42
CA ILE A 129 -13.05 6.93 -4.23
C ILE A 129 -13.87 6.11 -3.22
N LEU A 130 -14.99 5.54 -3.66
CA LEU A 130 -15.85 4.72 -2.81
C LEU A 130 -15.10 3.49 -2.28
N ASN A 131 -14.36 2.78 -3.12
CA ASN A 131 -13.56 1.63 -2.69
C ASN A 131 -12.61 2.02 -1.56
N ASN A 132 -11.88 3.14 -1.71
CA ASN A 132 -10.90 3.57 -0.72
C ASN A 132 -11.52 4.14 0.57
N MET A 133 -12.74 4.66 0.51
CA MET A 133 -13.51 4.96 1.73
C MET A 133 -13.76 3.69 2.56
N PHE A 134 -14.14 2.58 1.92
CA PHE A 134 -14.38 1.31 2.60
C PHE A 134 -13.11 0.48 2.87
N GLN A 135 -12.01 0.75 2.17
CA GLN A 135 -10.70 0.20 2.51
C GLN A 135 -10.22 0.62 3.91
N GLY A 136 -10.65 1.78 4.40
CA GLY A 136 -10.40 2.21 5.77
C GLY A 136 -11.01 1.27 6.83
N CYS A 137 -12.00 0.45 6.49
CA CYS A 137 -12.56 -0.59 7.35
C CYS A 137 -11.65 -1.82 7.54
N GLY A 138 -10.45 -1.85 6.98
CA GLY A 138 -9.52 -2.97 7.08
C GLY A 138 -8.66 -2.92 8.36
N PHE A 139 -7.74 -1.95 8.43
CA PHE A 139 -6.73 -1.88 9.49
C PHE A 139 -7.29 -1.59 10.90
N PRO A 140 -8.11 -0.55 11.13
CA PRO A 140 -8.54 -0.19 12.49
C PRO A 140 -9.30 -1.30 13.22
N PRO A 141 -10.27 -2.01 12.59
CA PRO A 141 -10.94 -3.12 13.25
C PRO A 141 -9.99 -4.28 13.57
N CYS A 142 -8.99 -4.56 12.71
CA CYS A 142 -7.96 -5.57 13.02
C CYS A 142 -7.17 -5.21 14.27
N ASN A 143 -6.73 -3.96 14.37
CA ASN A 143 -6.01 -3.47 15.54
C ASN A 143 -6.85 -3.64 16.82
N ARG A 144 -8.13 -3.24 16.79
CA ARG A 144 -9.07 -3.44 17.89
C ARG A 144 -9.21 -4.91 18.25
N LEU A 145 -9.49 -5.78 17.29
CA LEU A 145 -9.65 -7.22 17.54
C LEU A 145 -8.40 -7.82 18.20
N ILE A 146 -7.21 -7.48 17.70
CA ILE A 146 -5.95 -8.00 18.24
C ILE A 146 -5.72 -7.50 19.67
N THR A 147 -5.99 -6.24 19.97
CA THR A 147 -5.83 -5.69 21.33
C THR A 147 -6.77 -6.32 22.35
N HIS A 148 -7.95 -6.79 21.95
CA HIS A 148 -8.87 -7.51 22.85
C HIS A 148 -8.45 -8.98 23.10
N TRP A 149 -7.71 -9.59 22.15
CA TRP A 149 -7.31 -11.00 22.22
C TRP A 149 -5.85 -11.22 22.61
N VAL A 150 -5.03 -10.17 22.66
CA VAL A 150 -3.58 -10.28 22.92
C VAL A 150 -3.23 -9.49 24.17
N PRO A 151 -2.60 -10.13 25.19
CA PRO A 151 -2.14 -9.43 26.37
C PRO A 151 -1.13 -8.32 26.02
N PRO A 152 -1.14 -7.19 26.73
CA PRO A 152 -0.24 -6.05 26.43
C PRO A 152 1.24 -6.41 26.35
N LYS A 153 1.70 -7.39 27.16
CA LYS A 153 3.09 -7.87 27.16
C LYS A 153 3.54 -8.54 25.86
N GLU A 154 2.59 -9.11 25.10
CA GLU A 154 2.85 -9.84 23.85
C GLU A 154 2.41 -9.06 22.61
N LEU A 155 1.74 -7.94 22.81
CA LEU A 155 1.06 -7.19 21.75
C LEU A 155 2.03 -6.69 20.68
N ALA A 156 3.16 -6.10 21.08
CA ALA A 156 4.15 -5.56 20.16
C ALA A 156 4.68 -6.62 19.19
N THR A 157 5.11 -7.78 19.73
CA THR A 157 5.64 -8.89 18.92
C THR A 157 4.57 -9.44 17.96
N LYS A 158 3.34 -9.65 18.45
CA LYS A 158 2.26 -10.22 17.62
C LYS A 158 1.75 -9.24 16.57
N MET A 159 1.74 -7.94 16.87
CA MET A 159 1.43 -6.90 15.89
C MET A 159 2.51 -6.78 14.81
N SER A 160 3.78 -6.97 15.16
CA SER A 160 4.88 -6.98 14.17
C SER A 160 4.73 -8.15 13.20
N ILE A 161 4.40 -9.34 13.69
CA ILE A 161 4.10 -10.50 12.84
C ILE A 161 2.87 -10.23 11.99
N TRP A 162 1.80 -9.72 12.59
CA TRP A 162 0.55 -9.40 11.90
C TRP A 162 0.77 -8.38 10.77
N ASN A 163 1.66 -7.42 10.98
CA ASN A 163 1.93 -6.37 10.00
C ASN A 163 2.47 -6.91 8.66
N ALA A 164 3.06 -8.11 8.62
CA ALA A 164 3.46 -8.77 7.36
C ALA A 164 2.27 -9.08 6.44
N SER A 165 1.03 -9.09 6.96
CA SER A 165 -0.18 -9.46 6.21
C SER A 165 -0.42 -8.57 4.98
N HIS A 166 -0.12 -7.27 5.07
CA HIS A 166 -0.31 -6.35 3.95
C HIS A 166 0.66 -6.64 2.80
N SER A 167 1.92 -6.94 3.08
CA SER A 167 2.90 -7.29 2.05
C SER A 167 2.61 -8.67 1.45
N ILE A 168 2.14 -9.62 2.25
CA ILE A 168 1.68 -10.93 1.75
C ILE A 168 0.51 -10.73 0.78
N GLY A 169 -0.46 -9.90 1.14
CA GLY A 169 -1.60 -9.55 0.27
C GLY A 169 -1.15 -8.88 -1.03
N ALA A 170 -0.25 -7.91 -0.95
CA ALA A 170 0.30 -7.21 -2.10
C ALA A 170 1.13 -8.14 -3.01
N PHE A 171 1.91 -9.05 -2.43
CA PHE A 171 2.64 -10.09 -3.16
C PHE A 171 1.73 -10.99 -3.98
N ILE A 172 0.72 -11.59 -3.33
CA ILE A 172 -0.17 -12.54 -3.98
C ILE A 172 -0.97 -11.86 -5.09
N ILE A 173 -1.50 -10.64 -4.85
CA ILE A 173 -2.30 -9.94 -5.86
C ILE A 173 -1.44 -9.51 -7.06
N ALA A 174 -0.18 -9.15 -6.87
CA ALA A 174 0.72 -8.80 -7.95
C ALA A 174 0.93 -9.96 -8.92
N ILE A 175 1.19 -11.16 -8.39
CA ILE A 175 1.31 -12.39 -9.19
C ILE A 175 -0.01 -12.71 -9.90
N LEU A 176 -1.10 -12.68 -9.13
CA LEU A 176 -2.43 -13.03 -9.66
C LEU A 176 -2.84 -12.09 -10.80
N CYS A 177 -2.74 -10.78 -10.60
CA CYS A 177 -3.10 -9.80 -11.64
C CYS A 177 -2.15 -9.85 -12.84
N GLY A 178 -0.84 -10.03 -12.61
CA GLY A 178 0.13 -10.22 -13.68
C GLY A 178 -0.20 -11.47 -14.53
N TYR A 179 -0.57 -12.57 -13.88
CA TYR A 179 -1.01 -13.79 -14.55
C TYR A 179 -2.31 -13.56 -15.33
N LEU A 180 -3.33 -12.95 -14.72
CA LEU A 180 -4.60 -12.67 -15.37
C LEU A 180 -4.42 -11.79 -16.61
N MET A 181 -3.65 -10.71 -16.52
CA MET A 181 -3.37 -9.82 -17.65
C MET A 181 -2.66 -10.49 -18.81
N GLY A 182 -1.87 -11.54 -18.56
CA GLY A 182 -1.13 -12.25 -19.60
C GLY A 182 -1.78 -13.55 -20.10
N HIS A 183 -2.95 -13.96 -19.55
CA HIS A 183 -3.57 -15.26 -19.89
C HIS A 183 -5.09 -15.18 -20.06
N THR A 184 -5.68 -13.99 -19.90
CA THR A 184 -7.12 -13.77 -20.10
C THR A 184 -7.35 -12.71 -21.18
N GLY A 185 -8.60 -12.40 -21.41
CA GLY A 185 -9.01 -11.47 -22.48
C GLY A 185 -9.31 -12.21 -23.78
N THR A 186 -9.52 -11.44 -24.81
CA THR A 186 -9.87 -11.93 -26.17
C THR A 186 -8.75 -11.56 -27.14
N ASP A 187 -8.32 -12.53 -27.95
CA ASP A 187 -7.35 -12.28 -29.02
C ASP A 187 -8.04 -11.56 -30.19
N MET A 188 -7.62 -10.32 -30.42
CA MET A 188 -8.11 -9.41 -31.45
C MET A 188 -7.00 -9.03 -32.44
N THR A 189 -5.93 -9.84 -32.54
CA THR A 189 -4.81 -9.58 -33.48
C THR A 189 -5.26 -9.55 -34.96
N GLY A 190 -6.33 -10.27 -35.28
CA GLY A 190 -6.93 -10.30 -36.63
C GLY A 190 -7.92 -9.17 -36.91
N ASP A 191 -8.21 -8.29 -35.94
CA ASP A 191 -9.14 -7.18 -36.11
C ASP A 191 -8.39 -5.88 -36.51
N PRO A 192 -8.54 -5.38 -37.77
CA PRO A 192 -7.82 -4.19 -38.22
C PRO A 192 -8.25 -2.91 -37.48
N GLU A 193 -9.53 -2.80 -37.11
CA GLU A 193 -10.05 -1.62 -36.39
C GLU A 193 -9.47 -1.55 -34.97
N MET A 194 -9.46 -2.69 -34.29
CA MET A 194 -8.88 -2.77 -32.96
C MET A 194 -7.37 -2.51 -32.99
N ARG A 195 -6.68 -3.04 -34.00
CA ARG A 195 -5.24 -2.79 -34.19
C ARG A 195 -4.94 -1.31 -34.39
N GLN A 196 -5.68 -0.64 -35.25
CA GLN A 196 -5.53 0.80 -35.50
C GLN A 196 -5.74 1.58 -34.18
N ARG A 197 -6.79 1.26 -33.44
CA ARG A 197 -7.13 1.88 -32.15
C ARG A 197 -6.01 1.72 -31.15
N VAL A 198 -5.50 0.50 -30.95
CA VAL A 198 -4.40 0.24 -30.01
C VAL A 198 -3.13 0.99 -30.43
N VAL A 199 -2.79 1.01 -31.72
CA VAL A 199 -1.64 1.77 -32.26
C VAL A 199 -1.79 3.27 -31.96
N GLU A 200 -2.95 3.85 -32.25
CA GLU A 200 -3.23 5.26 -31.99
C GLU A 200 -3.15 5.58 -30.46
N ASN A 201 -3.79 4.77 -29.64
CA ASN A 201 -3.82 4.96 -28.19
C ASN A 201 -2.43 4.82 -27.54
N THR A 202 -1.55 4.02 -28.13
CA THR A 202 -0.22 3.73 -27.58
C THR A 202 0.91 4.47 -28.30
N ALA A 203 0.59 5.33 -29.29
CA ALA A 203 1.59 6.03 -30.11
C ALA A 203 2.65 6.74 -29.26
N SER A 204 2.24 7.50 -28.25
CA SER A 204 3.14 8.23 -27.33
C SER A 204 4.10 7.31 -26.55
N ILE A 205 3.76 6.03 -26.40
CA ILE A 205 4.56 5.01 -25.75
C ILE A 205 5.48 4.34 -26.75
N THR A 206 4.91 3.90 -27.88
CA THR A 206 5.61 3.12 -28.91
C THR A 206 6.62 3.94 -29.71
N GLU A 207 6.40 5.25 -29.90
CA GLU A 207 7.39 6.16 -30.49
C GLU A 207 8.72 6.23 -29.72
N LYS A 208 8.71 5.93 -28.43
CA LYS A 208 9.88 5.92 -27.55
C LYS A 208 10.59 4.56 -27.51
N MET A 209 10.06 3.54 -28.20
CA MET A 209 10.56 2.18 -28.26
C MET A 209 11.25 1.90 -29.61
N ASN A 210 12.11 0.88 -29.64
CA ASN A 210 12.53 0.34 -30.94
C ASN A 210 11.37 -0.39 -31.63
N ALA A 211 11.42 -0.52 -32.96
CA ALA A 211 10.33 -1.06 -33.77
C ALA A 211 9.88 -2.47 -33.32
N ALA A 212 10.82 -3.34 -32.96
CA ALA A 212 10.50 -4.70 -32.49
C ALA A 212 9.77 -4.71 -31.15
N SER A 213 10.20 -3.87 -30.20
CA SER A 213 9.56 -3.74 -28.89
C SER A 213 8.18 -3.07 -29.01
N ALA A 214 8.03 -2.08 -29.89
CA ALA A 214 6.76 -1.43 -30.17
C ALA A 214 5.73 -2.42 -30.74
N GLU A 215 6.13 -3.20 -31.72
CA GLU A 215 5.27 -4.23 -32.32
C GLU A 215 4.92 -5.33 -31.31
N ALA A 216 5.86 -5.77 -30.49
CA ALA A 216 5.61 -6.74 -29.42
C ALA A 216 4.61 -6.20 -28.39
N TYR A 217 4.71 -4.91 -28.01
CA TYR A 217 3.79 -4.25 -27.09
C TYR A 217 2.37 -4.19 -27.65
N VAL A 218 2.21 -3.74 -28.89
CA VAL A 218 0.92 -3.68 -29.60
C VAL A 218 0.31 -5.07 -29.73
N THR A 219 1.11 -6.06 -30.14
CA THR A 219 0.65 -7.44 -30.31
C THR A 219 0.18 -8.02 -28.99
N ASN A 220 0.93 -7.84 -27.91
CA ASN A 220 0.54 -8.30 -26.58
C ASN A 220 -0.77 -7.64 -26.11
N ALA A 221 -0.97 -6.35 -26.36
CA ALA A 221 -2.20 -5.64 -26.02
C ALA A 221 -3.40 -6.21 -26.80
N LEU A 222 -3.22 -6.53 -28.09
CA LEU A 222 -4.26 -7.12 -28.95
C LEU A 222 -4.61 -8.56 -28.58
N GLN A 223 -3.64 -9.34 -28.10
CA GLN A 223 -3.87 -10.71 -27.64
C GLN A 223 -4.70 -10.79 -26.35
N HIS A 224 -4.75 -9.70 -25.58
CA HIS A 224 -5.35 -9.69 -24.23
C HIS A 224 -6.37 -8.56 -24.04
N VAL A 225 -7.15 -8.25 -25.07
CA VAL A 225 -8.22 -7.23 -25.00
C VAL A 225 -9.26 -7.62 -23.94
N GLY A 226 -9.55 -6.71 -23.01
CA GLY A 226 -10.47 -6.95 -21.89
C GLY A 226 -9.87 -7.76 -20.73
N ALA A 227 -8.59 -8.12 -20.78
CA ALA A 227 -7.93 -8.83 -19.67
C ALA A 227 -7.96 -8.05 -18.35
N TRP A 228 -7.94 -6.71 -18.43
CA TRP A 228 -8.02 -5.83 -17.26
C TRP A 228 -9.30 -6.05 -16.44
N GLN A 229 -10.41 -6.49 -17.02
CA GLN A 229 -11.66 -6.78 -16.32
C GLN A 229 -11.48 -7.92 -15.31
N TRP A 230 -10.70 -8.93 -15.68
CA TRP A 230 -10.42 -10.08 -14.81
C TRP A 230 -9.60 -9.72 -13.59
N THR A 231 -8.78 -8.64 -13.67
CA THR A 231 -8.04 -8.12 -12.50
C THR A 231 -8.97 -7.51 -11.44
N PHE A 232 -10.25 -7.33 -11.73
CA PHE A 232 -11.27 -6.91 -10.80
C PHE A 232 -12.21 -8.04 -10.41
N TRP A 233 -12.70 -8.84 -11.37
CA TRP A 233 -13.68 -9.90 -11.09
C TRP A 233 -13.10 -11.01 -10.22
N VAL A 234 -11.91 -11.49 -10.52
CA VAL A 234 -11.29 -12.58 -9.73
C VAL A 234 -10.97 -12.13 -8.29
N PRO A 235 -10.32 -10.97 -8.04
CA PRO A 235 -10.15 -10.47 -6.69
C PRO A 235 -11.47 -10.19 -5.96
N ALA A 236 -12.51 -9.73 -6.64
CA ALA A 236 -13.83 -9.55 -6.06
C ALA A 236 -14.42 -10.88 -5.56
N ALA A 237 -14.33 -11.94 -6.38
CA ALA A 237 -14.78 -13.28 -5.98
C ALA A 237 -13.99 -13.81 -4.77
N ILE A 238 -12.66 -13.61 -4.74
CA ILE A 238 -11.83 -13.97 -3.58
C ILE A 238 -12.23 -13.16 -2.35
N ALA A 239 -12.57 -11.87 -2.53
CA ALA A 239 -13.01 -11.02 -1.42
C ALA A 239 -14.36 -11.48 -0.84
N VAL A 240 -15.29 -11.99 -1.66
CA VAL A 240 -16.53 -12.63 -1.17
C VAL A 240 -16.20 -13.85 -0.30
N LEU A 241 -15.30 -14.72 -0.74
CA LEU A 241 -14.83 -15.85 0.07
C LEU A 241 -14.15 -15.36 1.36
N GLY A 242 -13.41 -14.24 1.29
CA GLY A 242 -12.82 -13.58 2.45
C GLY A 242 -13.86 -13.06 3.44
N VAL A 243 -14.97 -12.52 2.97
CA VAL A 243 -16.09 -12.11 3.82
C VAL A 243 -16.65 -13.31 4.60
N ILE A 244 -16.91 -14.41 3.91
CA ILE A 244 -17.39 -15.65 4.55
C ILE A 244 -16.37 -16.16 5.58
N PHE A 245 -15.09 -16.16 5.21
CA PHE A 245 -14.00 -16.54 6.10
C PHE A 245 -13.95 -15.68 7.38
N ILE A 246 -14.06 -14.37 7.27
CA ILE A 246 -14.08 -13.44 8.42
C ILE A 246 -15.27 -13.72 9.32
N ILE A 247 -16.49 -13.92 8.76
CA ILE A 247 -17.70 -14.22 9.52
C ILE A 247 -17.54 -15.52 10.33
N VAL A 248 -16.96 -16.53 9.74
CA VAL A 248 -16.78 -17.84 10.40
C VAL A 248 -15.65 -17.80 11.43
N THR A 249 -14.54 -17.14 11.11
CA THR A 249 -13.27 -17.24 11.86
C THR A 249 -13.20 -16.27 13.03
N LEU A 250 -13.63 -15.02 12.85
CA LEU A 250 -13.42 -13.97 13.85
C LEU A 250 -14.53 -13.91 14.89
N ARG A 251 -14.15 -13.48 16.10
CA ARG A 251 -15.05 -13.09 17.19
C ARG A 251 -14.56 -11.78 17.78
N ASP A 252 -15.47 -10.89 18.15
CA ASP A 252 -15.12 -9.52 18.53
C ASP A 252 -14.28 -9.47 19.82
N THR A 253 -14.76 -10.07 20.88
CA THR A 253 -14.11 -10.05 22.19
C THR A 253 -14.11 -11.44 22.83
N PRO A 254 -13.25 -11.70 23.84
CA PRO A 254 -13.26 -12.94 24.62
C PRO A 254 -14.64 -13.22 25.25
N LYS A 255 -15.35 -12.18 25.71
CA LYS A 255 -16.70 -12.29 26.26
C LYS A 255 -17.71 -12.88 25.27
N SER A 256 -17.55 -12.61 23.97
CA SER A 256 -18.45 -13.14 22.92
C SER A 256 -18.39 -14.65 22.77
N VAL A 257 -17.41 -15.32 23.39
CA VAL A 257 -17.25 -16.80 23.42
C VAL A 257 -17.27 -17.36 24.85
N GLY A 258 -17.74 -16.55 25.82
CA GLY A 258 -17.83 -16.99 27.22
C GLY A 258 -16.50 -17.06 27.98
N LEU A 259 -15.48 -16.31 27.53
CA LEU A 259 -14.21 -16.18 28.20
C LEU A 259 -14.10 -14.82 28.92
N PRO A 260 -13.37 -14.74 30.03
CA PRO A 260 -13.14 -13.46 30.71
C PRO A 260 -12.32 -12.52 29.83
N GLU A 261 -12.60 -11.23 29.91
CA GLU A 261 -11.83 -10.18 29.25
C GLU A 261 -10.45 -10.03 29.90
N LEU A 262 -9.46 -9.59 29.11
CA LEU A 262 -8.14 -9.29 29.62
C LEU A 262 -8.20 -8.03 30.51
N GLU A 263 -7.60 -8.11 31.70
CA GLU A 263 -7.41 -6.94 32.55
C GLU A 263 -6.55 -5.89 31.83
N GLY A 264 -6.99 -4.63 31.85
CA GLY A 264 -6.29 -3.52 31.16
C GLY A 264 -6.75 -3.24 29.72
N THR A 265 -7.75 -3.97 29.20
CA THR A 265 -8.39 -3.67 27.90
C THR A 265 -9.45 -2.56 27.98
N LYS A 266 -9.80 -2.10 29.18
CA LYS A 266 -10.53 -0.83 29.32
C LYS A 266 -9.61 0.26 28.81
N THR A 267 -10.01 0.88 27.74
CA THR A 267 -9.37 1.99 27.07
C THR A 267 -8.99 3.05 28.10
N GLN A 268 -7.69 3.17 28.41
CA GLN A 268 -7.18 4.35 29.13
C GLN A 268 -7.39 5.65 28.34
N LEU A 269 -8.04 5.54 27.17
CA LEU A 269 -8.39 6.66 26.29
C LEU A 269 -9.54 7.52 26.86
N ASP A 270 -10.42 6.97 27.72
CA ASP A 270 -11.65 7.69 28.08
C ASP A 270 -11.48 8.65 29.27
N GLU A 271 -10.45 8.53 30.10
CA GLU A 271 -10.27 9.41 31.28
C GLU A 271 -9.17 10.47 31.13
N HIS A 272 -8.20 10.28 30.21
CA HIS A 272 -7.04 11.21 30.05
C HIS A 272 -7.10 12.10 28.80
N ASP A 273 -7.92 11.76 27.81
CA ASP A 273 -7.95 12.50 26.52
C ASP A 273 -8.61 13.88 26.59
N SER A 274 -9.31 14.22 27.69
CA SER A 274 -9.99 15.51 27.89
C SER A 274 -9.27 16.46 28.86
N SER A 275 -8.17 16.03 29.50
CA SER A 275 -7.46 16.90 30.44
C SER A 275 -6.63 17.96 29.67
N GLU A 276 -6.66 19.19 30.14
CA GLU A 276 -5.83 20.29 29.57
C GLU A 276 -4.34 19.95 29.69
N GLU A 277 -3.91 19.18 30.68
CA GLU A 277 -2.55 18.68 30.84
C GLU A 277 -2.14 17.75 29.72
N PHE A 278 -3.03 16.83 29.30
CA PHE A 278 -2.77 15.92 28.19
C PHE A 278 -2.68 16.66 26.85
N LYS A 279 -3.56 17.65 26.64
CA LYS A 279 -3.50 18.51 25.44
C LYS A 279 -2.19 19.30 25.38
N ALA A 280 -1.75 19.87 26.52
CA ALA A 280 -0.48 20.57 26.62
C ALA A 280 0.71 19.63 26.35
N PHE A 281 0.66 18.40 26.87
CA PHE A 281 1.64 17.36 26.61
C PHE A 281 1.72 17.00 25.12
N LEU A 282 0.60 16.71 24.46
CA LEU A 282 0.54 16.43 23.03
C LEU A 282 1.10 17.60 22.21
N ARG A 283 0.73 18.83 22.57
CA ARG A 283 1.23 20.02 21.88
C ARG A 283 2.76 20.11 21.97
N LYS A 284 3.35 19.90 23.15
CA LYS A 284 4.81 19.97 23.40
C LYS A 284 5.55 18.79 22.76
N LYS A 285 5.10 17.54 22.99
CA LYS A 285 5.84 16.32 22.60
C LYS A 285 5.60 15.86 21.15
N VAL A 286 4.50 16.28 20.52
CA VAL A 286 4.15 15.89 19.15
C VAL A 286 4.10 17.10 18.22
N PHE A 287 3.16 18.00 18.42
CA PHE A 287 2.89 19.05 17.43
C PHE A 287 3.96 20.13 17.33
N LEU A 288 4.66 20.46 18.41
CA LEU A 288 5.78 21.40 18.43
C LEU A 288 7.15 20.71 18.42
N ASN A 289 7.20 19.39 18.36
CA ASN A 289 8.46 18.64 18.35
C ASN A 289 9.05 18.60 16.94
N PRO A 290 10.18 19.29 16.66
CA PRO A 290 10.78 19.32 15.32
C PRO A 290 11.23 17.94 14.83
N MET A 291 11.52 17.00 15.75
CA MET A 291 11.89 15.64 15.39
C MET A 291 10.73 14.88 14.77
N ILE A 292 9.52 15.02 15.31
CA ILE A 292 8.32 14.37 14.72
C ILE A 292 8.07 14.91 13.32
N TRP A 293 8.22 16.21 13.09
CA TRP A 293 8.08 16.80 11.75
C TRP A 293 9.21 16.38 10.80
N GLY A 294 10.45 16.32 11.29
CA GLY A 294 11.57 15.79 10.50
C GLY A 294 11.34 14.35 10.06
N LEU A 295 10.85 13.50 10.98
CA LEU A 295 10.47 12.11 10.67
C LEU A 295 9.29 12.04 9.68
N ALA A 296 8.31 12.91 9.82
CA ALA A 296 7.17 12.98 8.91
C ALA A 296 7.60 13.36 7.49
N VAL A 297 8.53 14.32 7.35
CA VAL A 297 9.12 14.71 6.06
C VAL A 297 9.99 13.59 5.49
N ALA A 298 10.78 12.89 6.32
CA ALA A 298 11.56 11.75 5.87
C ALA A 298 10.64 10.62 5.34
N ASP A 299 9.58 10.31 6.06
CA ASP A 299 8.62 9.26 5.69
C ASP A 299 7.83 9.64 4.42
N PHE A 300 7.53 10.91 4.21
CA PHE A 300 6.97 11.42 2.95
C PHE A 300 7.84 11.03 1.75
N PHE A 301 9.16 11.20 1.83
CA PHE A 301 10.07 10.82 0.75
C PHE A 301 10.19 9.29 0.58
N VAL A 302 10.19 8.54 1.68
CA VAL A 302 10.17 7.06 1.66
C VAL A 302 8.92 6.55 0.94
N TYR A 303 7.77 7.15 1.23
CA TYR A 303 6.50 6.75 0.62
C TYR A 303 6.40 7.11 -0.87
N ILE A 304 7.04 8.22 -1.32
CA ILE A 304 7.12 8.53 -2.77
C ILE A 304 7.76 7.38 -3.52
N VAL A 305 8.93 6.92 -3.06
CA VAL A 305 9.67 5.82 -3.72
C VAL A 305 8.88 4.53 -3.70
N ARG A 306 8.31 4.18 -2.55
CA ARG A 306 7.52 2.96 -2.41
C ARG A 306 6.29 2.95 -3.31
N PHE A 307 5.50 4.02 -3.32
CA PHE A 307 4.30 4.11 -4.15
C PHE A 307 4.64 4.18 -5.64
N ALA A 308 5.76 4.81 -6.03
CA ALA A 308 6.23 4.78 -7.41
C ALA A 308 6.36 3.34 -7.93
N VAL A 309 7.00 2.47 -7.16
CA VAL A 309 7.19 1.07 -7.56
C VAL A 309 5.87 0.28 -7.52
N LEU A 310 5.05 0.49 -6.50
CA LEU A 310 3.82 -0.30 -6.33
C LEU A 310 2.69 0.11 -7.28
N ASP A 311 2.58 1.38 -7.59
CA ASP A 311 1.46 1.91 -8.36
C ASP A 311 1.78 2.02 -9.85
N TRP A 312 3.04 2.33 -10.20
CA TRP A 312 3.49 2.46 -11.58
C TRP A 312 4.41 1.35 -12.07
N GLY A 313 4.92 0.51 -11.16
CA GLY A 313 5.85 -0.57 -11.50
C GLY A 313 5.37 -1.47 -12.63
N PRO A 314 4.13 -2.01 -12.59
CA PRO A 314 3.62 -2.84 -13.68
C PRO A 314 3.63 -2.13 -15.03
N THR A 315 3.16 -0.88 -15.07
CA THR A 315 3.12 -0.05 -16.28
C THR A 315 4.51 0.26 -16.80
N PHE A 316 5.41 0.72 -15.92
CA PHE A 316 6.80 1.00 -16.29
C PHE A 316 7.53 -0.22 -16.86
N LEU A 317 7.40 -1.38 -16.19
CA LEU A 317 8.11 -2.60 -16.61
C LEU A 317 7.63 -3.10 -17.99
N GLN A 318 6.35 -2.92 -18.30
CA GLN A 318 5.80 -3.26 -19.60
C GLN A 318 6.21 -2.24 -20.68
N GLU A 319 6.04 -0.93 -20.41
CA GLU A 319 6.29 0.12 -21.40
C GLU A 319 7.78 0.37 -21.66
N SER A 320 8.60 0.37 -20.61
CA SER A 320 10.01 0.78 -20.70
C SER A 320 10.97 -0.40 -20.82
N ARG A 321 10.57 -1.59 -20.36
CA ARG A 321 11.42 -2.79 -20.34
C ARG A 321 10.87 -3.92 -21.18
N GLY A 322 9.68 -3.74 -21.80
CA GLY A 322 9.08 -4.76 -22.67
C GLY A 322 8.73 -6.07 -21.96
N LEU A 323 8.59 -6.05 -20.61
CA LEU A 323 8.26 -7.26 -19.87
C LEU A 323 6.81 -7.65 -20.07
N SER A 324 6.54 -8.95 -20.12
CA SER A 324 5.17 -9.46 -20.07
C SER A 324 4.48 -9.06 -18.77
N SER A 325 3.16 -8.96 -18.79
CA SER A 325 2.34 -8.64 -17.62
C SER A 325 2.62 -9.58 -16.44
N SER A 326 2.80 -10.88 -16.72
CA SER A 326 3.16 -11.88 -15.70
C SER A 326 4.53 -11.59 -15.06
N MET A 327 5.56 -11.28 -15.86
CA MET A 327 6.89 -10.97 -15.36
C MET A 327 6.90 -9.65 -14.59
N ALA A 328 6.16 -8.64 -15.04
CA ALA A 328 5.99 -7.39 -14.32
C ALA A 328 5.32 -7.62 -12.95
N GLY A 329 4.30 -8.50 -12.89
CA GLY A 329 3.67 -8.92 -11.64
C GLY A 329 4.65 -9.58 -10.68
N TRP A 330 5.45 -10.55 -11.14
CA TRP A 330 6.48 -11.21 -10.34
C TRP A 330 7.54 -10.24 -9.81
N THR A 331 7.96 -9.27 -10.64
CA THR A 331 8.98 -8.30 -10.26
C THR A 331 8.49 -7.39 -9.12
N VAL A 332 7.24 -6.91 -9.20
CA VAL A 332 6.63 -6.12 -8.13
C VAL A 332 6.35 -6.98 -6.88
N ALA A 333 5.96 -8.23 -7.07
CA ALA A 333 5.72 -9.16 -5.96
C ALA A 333 6.99 -9.42 -5.15
N ILE A 334 8.12 -9.66 -5.79
CA ILE A 334 9.40 -9.89 -5.11
C ILE A 334 9.88 -8.64 -4.37
N PHE A 335 9.64 -7.45 -4.91
CA PHE A 335 9.90 -6.20 -4.19
C PHE A 335 9.20 -6.19 -2.83
N GLU A 336 7.93 -6.61 -2.75
CA GLU A 336 7.16 -6.70 -1.50
C GLU A 336 7.73 -7.75 -0.53
N VAL A 337 8.04 -8.95 -1.02
CA VAL A 337 8.55 -10.05 -0.17
C VAL A 337 9.93 -9.74 0.39
N CYS A 338 10.84 -9.24 -0.44
CA CYS A 338 12.16 -8.83 0.02
C CYS A 338 12.06 -7.65 1.00
N GLY A 339 11.04 -6.81 0.86
CA GLY A 339 10.73 -5.77 1.83
C GLY A 339 10.43 -6.30 3.23
N ILE A 340 9.72 -7.42 3.37
CA ILE A 340 9.46 -8.03 4.69
C ILE A 340 10.78 -8.39 5.38
N THR A 341 11.68 -9.08 4.67
CA THR A 341 12.98 -9.46 5.23
C THR A 341 13.84 -8.24 5.55
N GLY A 342 13.79 -7.21 4.70
CA GLY A 342 14.47 -5.93 4.92
C GLY A 342 13.98 -5.22 6.19
N MET A 343 12.69 -5.16 6.41
CA MET A 343 12.08 -4.58 7.61
C MET A 343 12.54 -5.27 8.89
N LEU A 344 12.53 -6.61 8.91
CA LEU A 344 12.93 -7.40 10.06
C LEU A 344 14.42 -7.26 10.37
N LEU A 345 15.26 -7.32 9.34
CA LEU A 345 16.70 -7.14 9.49
C LEU A 345 17.09 -5.72 9.87
N ALA A 346 16.40 -4.70 9.35
CA ALA A 346 16.65 -3.31 9.74
C ALA A 346 16.40 -3.08 11.23
N GLY A 347 15.33 -3.66 11.79
CA GLY A 347 15.07 -3.63 13.23
C GLY A 347 16.20 -4.30 14.03
N TRP A 348 16.58 -5.52 13.66
CA TRP A 348 17.66 -6.25 14.31
C TRP A 348 19.02 -5.53 14.22
N ILE A 349 19.36 -4.95 13.05
CA ILE A 349 20.58 -4.16 12.86
C ILE A 349 20.57 -2.91 13.77
N SER A 350 19.42 -2.21 13.84
CA SER A 350 19.25 -1.05 14.72
C SER A 350 19.59 -1.39 16.16
N ASP A 351 19.04 -2.49 16.67
CA ASP A 351 19.23 -2.88 18.07
C ASP A 351 20.65 -3.37 18.34
N LYS A 352 21.18 -4.24 17.47
CA LYS A 352 22.45 -4.91 17.69
C LYS A 352 23.68 -4.01 17.43
N PHE A 353 23.66 -3.22 16.37
CA PHE A 353 24.85 -2.45 15.92
C PHE A 353 24.78 -0.97 16.29
N PHE A 354 23.58 -0.41 16.44
CA PHE A 354 23.41 1.01 16.72
C PHE A 354 22.80 1.31 18.10
N GLY A 355 22.64 0.28 18.96
CA GLY A 355 22.11 0.45 20.31
C GLY A 355 20.72 1.11 20.32
N GLY A 356 19.82 0.70 19.41
CA GLY A 356 18.48 1.23 19.27
C GLY A 356 18.37 2.57 18.52
N ARG A 357 19.48 3.12 18.00
CA ARG A 357 19.46 4.36 17.19
C ARG A 357 18.99 4.05 15.76
N ALA A 358 17.72 3.80 15.61
CA ALA A 358 17.09 3.37 14.35
C ALA A 358 17.26 4.38 13.20
N GLN A 359 17.48 5.68 13.49
CA GLN A 359 17.78 6.71 12.49
C GLN A 359 18.99 6.35 11.63
N ARG A 360 20.05 5.80 12.25
CA ARG A 360 21.28 5.39 11.54
C ARG A 360 21.00 4.26 10.55
N THR A 361 20.21 3.27 10.99
CA THR A 361 19.79 2.18 10.10
C THR A 361 18.97 2.71 8.93
N CYS A 362 18.07 3.68 9.15
CA CYS A 362 17.29 4.31 8.10
C CYS A 362 18.21 5.02 7.08
N VAL A 363 19.26 5.70 7.51
CA VAL A 363 20.25 6.36 6.62
C VAL A 363 20.93 5.32 5.73
N PHE A 364 21.45 4.21 6.28
CA PHE A 364 22.05 3.13 5.47
C PHE A 364 21.04 2.50 4.52
N CYS A 365 19.82 2.28 4.95
CA CYS A 365 18.76 1.76 4.09
C CYS A 365 18.47 2.72 2.92
N MET A 366 18.32 4.02 3.18
CA MET A 366 18.09 5.00 2.11
C MET A 366 19.27 5.12 1.14
N ALA A 367 20.51 5.01 1.62
CA ALA A 367 21.68 4.92 0.74
C ALA A 367 21.60 3.69 -0.18
N GLY A 368 21.20 2.54 0.36
CA GLY A 368 20.93 1.33 -0.42
C GLY A 368 19.83 1.53 -1.46
N VAL A 369 18.73 2.18 -1.10
CA VAL A 369 17.64 2.52 -2.04
C VAL A 369 18.16 3.36 -3.20
N ILE A 370 18.88 4.45 -2.91
CA ILE A 370 19.46 5.33 -3.93
C ILE A 370 20.38 4.56 -4.87
N LEU A 371 21.26 3.72 -4.30
CA LEU A 371 22.21 2.92 -5.07
C LEU A 371 21.48 1.97 -6.03
N PHE A 372 20.57 1.14 -5.50
CA PHE A 372 19.94 0.08 -6.31
C PHE A 372 18.91 0.61 -7.30
N ILE A 373 18.20 1.70 -7.00
CA ILE A 373 17.34 2.38 -7.99
C ILE A 373 18.18 3.05 -9.07
N SER A 374 19.32 3.66 -8.71
CA SER A 374 20.23 4.26 -9.70
C SER A 374 20.86 3.20 -10.60
N LEU A 375 21.28 2.07 -10.04
CA LEU A 375 21.78 0.93 -10.82
C LEU A 375 20.70 0.37 -11.74
N PHE A 376 19.49 0.14 -11.23
CA PHE A 376 18.35 -0.31 -12.02
C PHE A 376 18.07 0.63 -13.21
N PHE A 377 18.10 1.93 -12.96
CA PHE A 377 17.91 2.95 -13.98
C PHE A 377 19.03 2.97 -15.04
N ALA A 378 20.28 2.71 -14.63
CA ALA A 378 21.44 2.70 -15.52
C ALA A 378 21.54 1.43 -16.40
N LEU A 379 20.78 0.37 -16.08
CA LEU A 379 20.78 -0.87 -16.86
C LEU A 379 20.22 -0.65 -18.27
N PRO A 380 20.85 -1.24 -19.31
CA PRO A 380 20.33 -1.23 -20.69
C PRO A 380 18.92 -1.82 -20.80
N GLU A 381 18.17 -1.41 -21.80
CA GLU A 381 16.81 -1.95 -22.06
C GLU A 381 16.84 -3.46 -22.36
N SER A 382 17.91 -3.95 -22.95
CA SER A 382 18.14 -5.38 -23.26
C SER A 382 18.54 -6.23 -22.05
N THR A 383 18.52 -5.67 -20.83
CA THR A 383 18.92 -6.42 -19.63
C THR A 383 17.96 -7.57 -19.35
N ASP A 384 18.53 -8.72 -18.99
CA ASP A 384 17.77 -9.91 -18.62
C ASP A 384 16.73 -9.60 -17.53
N PRO A 385 15.47 -10.03 -17.68
CA PRO A 385 14.41 -9.80 -16.70
C PRO A 385 14.73 -10.26 -15.28
N VAL A 386 15.54 -11.31 -15.11
CA VAL A 386 15.96 -11.80 -13.79
C VAL A 386 16.85 -10.77 -13.08
N VAL A 387 17.73 -10.08 -13.81
CA VAL A 387 18.58 -9.02 -13.24
C VAL A 387 17.73 -7.83 -12.80
N LEU A 388 16.73 -7.44 -13.59
CA LEU A 388 15.78 -6.38 -13.22
C LEU A 388 15.03 -6.74 -11.95
N LEU A 389 14.54 -7.99 -11.87
CA LEU A 389 13.87 -8.53 -10.71
C LEU A 389 14.76 -8.49 -9.47
N MET A 390 16.02 -8.91 -9.58
CA MET A 390 16.98 -8.87 -8.47
C MET A 390 17.26 -7.44 -8.00
N MET A 391 17.42 -6.48 -8.90
CA MET A 391 17.65 -5.07 -8.53
C MET A 391 16.47 -4.48 -7.77
N LEU A 392 15.24 -4.72 -8.24
CA LEU A 392 14.03 -4.27 -7.54
C LEU A 392 13.79 -5.03 -6.22
N ALA A 393 14.14 -6.30 -6.16
CA ALA A 393 14.12 -7.08 -4.90
C ALA A 393 14.99 -6.43 -3.82
N VAL A 394 16.22 -6.06 -4.18
CA VAL A 394 17.14 -5.40 -3.24
C VAL A 394 16.68 -3.98 -2.91
N ALA A 395 16.13 -3.22 -3.86
CA ALA A 395 15.54 -1.93 -3.59
C ALA A 395 14.35 -2.06 -2.61
N GLY A 396 13.51 -3.08 -2.77
CA GLY A 396 12.44 -3.42 -1.84
C GLY A 396 12.95 -3.74 -0.44
N PHE A 397 13.99 -4.57 -0.36
CA PHE A 397 14.65 -4.88 0.92
C PHE A 397 15.06 -3.62 1.68
N PHE A 398 15.65 -2.63 1.01
CA PHE A 398 16.12 -1.42 1.66
C PHE A 398 15.01 -0.42 1.99
N ILE A 399 13.99 -0.25 1.14
CA ILE A 399 12.95 0.79 1.36
C ILE A 399 12.03 0.48 2.54
N TYR A 400 11.80 -0.79 2.86
CA TYR A 400 10.93 -1.21 3.96
C TYR A 400 11.55 -1.02 5.34
N GLY A 401 12.90 -0.93 5.43
CA GLY A 401 13.60 -0.59 6.67
C GLY A 401 13.16 0.77 7.25
N PRO A 402 13.36 1.89 6.54
CA PRO A 402 12.88 3.20 6.97
C PRO A 402 11.38 3.25 7.21
N GLN A 403 10.58 2.64 6.33
CA GLN A 403 9.12 2.61 6.46
C GLN A 403 8.66 2.02 7.82
N ALA A 404 9.33 0.97 8.30
CA ALA A 404 9.00 0.37 9.58
C ALA A 404 9.58 1.14 10.77
N LEU A 405 10.85 1.57 10.65
CA LEU A 405 11.60 2.16 11.75
C LEU A 405 11.20 3.60 12.06
N ILE A 406 10.77 4.40 11.08
CA ILE A 406 10.37 5.80 11.31
C ILE A 406 9.21 5.87 12.31
N GLY A 407 8.24 4.96 12.21
CA GLY A 407 7.15 4.88 13.19
C GLY A 407 7.64 4.52 14.60
N VAL A 408 8.63 3.65 14.72
CA VAL A 408 9.25 3.29 16.01
C VAL A 408 10.00 4.50 16.59
N ILE A 409 10.78 5.21 15.76
CA ILE A 409 11.51 6.42 16.18
C ILE A 409 10.53 7.50 16.66
N ALA A 410 9.45 7.74 15.92
CA ALA A 410 8.41 8.70 16.29
C ALA A 410 7.76 8.33 17.64
N SER A 411 7.45 7.05 17.84
CA SER A 411 6.91 6.56 19.12
C SER A 411 7.86 6.79 20.27
N ASN A 412 9.16 6.55 20.07
CA ASN A 412 10.19 6.73 21.11
C ASN A 412 10.37 8.21 21.48
N HIS A 413 10.28 9.14 20.52
CA HIS A 413 10.36 10.58 20.82
C HIS A 413 9.09 11.14 21.48
N ALA A 414 7.93 10.57 21.18
CA ALA A 414 6.65 11.03 21.72
C ALA A 414 6.27 10.41 23.07
N THR A 415 7.01 9.41 23.53
CA THR A 415 6.73 8.56 24.69
C THR A 415 5.49 7.65 24.52
N LYS A 416 5.27 6.71 25.42
CA LYS A 416 4.12 5.79 25.35
C LYS A 416 2.78 6.50 25.30
N LYS A 417 2.66 7.64 26.00
CA LYS A 417 1.40 8.40 26.12
C LYS A 417 0.96 9.05 24.80
N ALA A 418 1.91 9.40 23.91
CA ALA A 418 1.63 10.11 22.68
C ALA A 418 2.08 9.36 21.40
N ALA A 419 2.53 8.12 21.52
CA ALA A 419 3.07 7.32 20.42
C ALA A 419 2.09 7.17 19.24
N SER A 420 0.82 6.92 19.52
CA SER A 420 -0.23 6.79 18.49
C SER A 420 -0.47 8.10 17.76
N THR A 421 -0.51 9.22 18.46
CA THR A 421 -0.70 10.56 17.88
C THR A 421 0.51 10.94 17.02
N ALA A 422 1.73 10.67 17.48
CA ALA A 422 2.94 10.93 16.71
C ALA A 422 2.97 10.13 15.39
N ASN A 423 2.67 8.83 15.46
CA ASN A 423 2.53 8.00 14.26
C ASN A 423 1.39 8.46 13.34
N GLY A 424 0.31 8.99 13.92
CA GLY A 424 -0.79 9.60 13.16
C GLY A 424 -0.34 10.80 12.37
N VAL A 425 0.44 11.72 12.98
CA VAL A 425 0.99 12.90 12.31
C VAL A 425 1.97 12.48 11.20
N VAL A 426 2.92 11.60 11.50
CA VAL A 426 3.88 11.07 10.52
C VAL A 426 3.12 10.43 9.35
N GLY A 427 2.17 9.54 9.62
CA GLY A 427 1.41 8.86 8.58
C GLY A 427 0.55 9.80 7.73
N MET A 428 -0.04 10.84 8.31
CA MET A 428 -0.82 11.84 7.57
C MET A 428 0.06 12.57 6.55
N VAL A 429 1.25 13.03 6.96
CA VAL A 429 2.19 13.70 6.06
C VAL A 429 2.70 12.74 4.99
N SER A 430 2.97 11.48 5.35
CA SER A 430 3.44 10.45 4.42
C SER A 430 2.41 10.20 3.30
N TYR A 431 1.12 10.19 3.60
CA TYR A 431 0.09 10.01 2.58
C TYR A 431 -0.03 11.20 1.61
N VAL A 432 0.44 12.40 1.97
CA VAL A 432 0.51 13.52 1.00
C VAL A 432 1.49 13.20 -0.14
N SER A 433 2.41 12.27 0.05
CA SER A 433 3.33 11.78 -1.00
C SER A 433 2.62 11.26 -2.25
N VAL A 434 1.36 10.82 -2.14
CA VAL A 434 0.56 10.36 -3.29
C VAL A 434 0.31 11.46 -4.33
N VAL A 435 0.43 12.74 -3.96
CA VAL A 435 0.37 13.85 -4.91
C VAL A 435 1.55 13.76 -5.89
N VAL A 436 2.74 13.51 -5.38
CA VAL A 436 3.95 13.39 -6.20
C VAL A 436 3.98 12.05 -6.93
N SER A 437 3.77 10.94 -6.20
CA SER A 437 3.85 9.59 -6.76
C SER A 437 2.67 9.25 -7.66
N GLY A 438 1.47 9.78 -7.43
CA GLY A 438 0.31 9.59 -8.27
C GLY A 438 0.29 10.56 -9.45
N TRP A 439 -0.21 11.77 -9.24
CA TRP A 439 -0.35 12.76 -10.29
C TRP A 439 1.00 13.19 -10.88
N GLY A 440 1.99 13.51 -10.04
CA GLY A 440 3.28 14.01 -10.49
C GLY A 440 3.98 13.03 -11.43
N PHE A 441 4.09 11.74 -11.05
CA PHE A 441 4.75 10.74 -11.88
C PHE A 441 3.93 10.36 -13.12
N GLY A 442 2.59 10.36 -13.01
CA GLY A 442 1.73 10.20 -14.19
C GLY A 442 1.96 11.30 -15.21
N PHE A 443 1.96 12.57 -14.77
CA PHE A 443 2.21 13.73 -15.61
C PHE A 443 3.62 13.71 -16.23
N ILE A 444 4.65 13.46 -15.41
CA ILE A 444 6.04 13.38 -15.90
C ILE A 444 6.20 12.23 -16.91
N SER A 445 5.59 11.09 -16.67
CA SER A 445 5.65 9.93 -17.56
C SER A 445 5.03 10.22 -18.94
N ASP A 446 3.87 10.89 -18.96
CA ASP A 446 3.19 11.23 -20.21
C ASP A 446 3.97 12.26 -21.05
N HIS A 447 4.45 13.34 -20.41
CA HIS A 447 5.05 14.47 -21.13
C HIS A 447 6.56 14.34 -21.35
N PHE A 448 7.28 13.75 -20.40
CA PHE A 448 8.75 13.69 -20.41
C PHE A 448 9.30 12.25 -20.46
N GLY A 449 8.46 11.24 -20.22
CA GLY A 449 8.81 9.82 -20.22
C GLY A 449 9.39 9.31 -18.90
N TRP A 450 9.57 8.00 -18.83
CA TRP A 450 9.99 7.28 -17.63
C TRP A 450 11.36 7.68 -17.10
N ARG A 451 12.26 8.13 -17.99
CA ARG A 451 13.59 8.62 -17.57
C ARG A 451 13.48 9.71 -16.51
N TRP A 452 12.61 10.69 -16.71
CA TRP A 452 12.42 11.80 -15.79
C TRP A 452 11.71 11.39 -14.51
N VAL A 453 10.83 10.39 -14.57
CA VAL A 453 10.24 9.79 -13.37
C VAL A 453 11.33 9.21 -12.46
N PHE A 454 12.28 8.45 -13.02
CA PHE A 454 13.40 7.89 -12.24
C PHE A 454 14.33 8.94 -11.67
N ILE A 455 14.68 9.96 -12.47
CA ILE A 455 15.51 11.09 -11.99
C ILE A 455 14.82 11.78 -10.80
N THR A 456 13.51 12.06 -10.92
CA THR A 456 12.74 12.68 -9.84
C THR A 456 12.67 11.77 -8.62
N MET A 457 12.41 10.48 -8.81
CA MET A 457 12.35 9.49 -7.72
C MET A 457 13.69 9.38 -6.98
N ILE A 458 14.83 9.34 -7.70
CA ILE A 458 16.17 9.34 -7.10
C ILE A 458 16.41 10.65 -6.34
N ALA A 459 16.04 11.80 -6.91
CA ALA A 459 16.17 13.09 -6.22
C ALA A 459 15.36 13.12 -4.91
N MET A 460 14.12 12.61 -4.93
CA MET A 460 13.29 12.49 -3.72
C MET A 460 13.91 11.54 -2.69
N ALA A 461 14.49 10.41 -3.13
CA ALA A 461 15.20 9.49 -2.24
C ALA A 461 16.43 10.16 -1.59
N VAL A 462 17.18 10.97 -2.35
CA VAL A 462 18.31 11.75 -1.83
C VAL A 462 17.85 12.78 -0.80
N LEU A 463 16.75 13.49 -1.04
CA LEU A 463 16.19 14.42 -0.06
C LEU A 463 15.79 13.70 1.23
N GLY A 464 15.13 12.55 1.14
CA GLY A 464 14.80 11.72 2.29
C GLY A 464 16.04 11.24 3.06
N PHE A 465 17.08 10.83 2.34
CA PHE A 465 18.39 10.48 2.92
C PHE A 465 19.01 11.67 3.68
N LEU A 466 19.02 12.86 3.11
CA LEU A 466 19.59 14.05 3.75
C LEU A 466 18.81 14.46 5.01
N VAL A 467 17.48 14.37 4.98
CA VAL A 467 16.65 14.60 6.18
C VAL A 467 16.98 13.60 7.27
N LEU A 468 17.08 12.31 6.98
CA LEU A 468 17.47 11.29 7.96
C LEU A 468 18.91 11.48 8.45
N LEU A 469 19.83 11.87 7.56
CA LEU A 469 21.22 12.16 7.90
C LEU A 469 21.35 13.34 8.87
N SER A 470 20.54 14.37 8.74
CA SER A 470 20.51 15.49 9.70
C SER A 470 20.14 15.06 11.11
N MET A 471 19.45 13.92 11.24
CA MET A 471 19.01 13.32 12.50
C MET A 471 19.95 12.23 13.03
N TRP A 472 21.13 12.03 12.42
CA TRP A 472 22.08 10.95 12.72
C TRP A 472 22.49 10.85 14.19
N ASN A 473 22.69 11.99 14.86
CA ASN A 473 23.16 12.05 16.26
C ASN A 473 22.04 12.16 17.28
N THR A 474 20.79 12.20 16.83
CA THR A 474 19.66 12.32 17.77
C THR A 474 19.52 11.06 18.59
N LYS A 475 19.27 11.24 19.88
CA LYS A 475 18.93 10.14 20.79
C LYS A 475 17.42 10.07 20.94
N SER A 476 16.89 8.86 21.01
CA SER A 476 15.45 8.61 21.24
C SER A 476 15.16 8.59 22.76
N ASP A 477 15.40 9.71 23.44
CA ASP A 477 15.44 9.80 24.91
C ASP A 477 14.06 10.05 25.56
N GLY A 478 12.97 9.89 24.79
CA GLY A 478 11.62 10.20 25.31
C GLY A 478 11.23 9.47 26.58
N TYR A 479 11.79 8.28 26.81
CA TYR A 479 11.54 7.47 28.02
C TYR A 479 12.43 7.83 29.20
N GLU A 480 13.65 8.34 28.98
CA GLU A 480 14.58 8.71 30.05
C GLU A 480 14.20 10.07 30.67
N HIS A 481 13.67 10.99 29.86
CA HIS A 481 13.18 12.28 30.34
C HIS A 481 11.90 12.19 31.18
N ASP A 482 10.97 11.27 30.86
CA ASP A 482 9.78 11.06 31.70
C ASP A 482 10.12 10.48 33.09
N ALA A 483 11.18 9.69 33.19
CA ALA A 483 11.67 9.17 34.49
C ALA A 483 12.36 10.25 35.35
N ALA A 484 12.95 11.27 34.72
CA ALA A 484 13.61 12.39 35.43
C ALA A 484 12.62 13.50 35.83
N GLU A 485 11.48 13.67 35.12
CA GLU A 485 10.43 14.63 35.50
C GLU A 485 9.47 14.06 36.58
N THR A 486 9.50 12.75 36.87
CA THR A 486 8.66 12.06 37.88
C THR A 486 9.40 11.81 39.21
N ASN A 487 10.68 12.12 39.31
CA ASN A 487 11.49 12.13 40.55
C ASN A 487 11.80 13.58 40.96
#